data_b260c83f38a9d3b471786c822283028c
#
_entry.id   b260c83f38a9d3b471786c822283028c
#
_cell.length_a   1.000
_cell.length_b   1.000
_cell.length_c   1.000
_cell.angle_alpha   90.00
_cell.angle_beta   90.00
_cell.angle_gamma   90.00
#
_symmetry.space_group_name_H-M   'P 1'
#
loop_
_entity.id
_entity.type
_entity.pdbx_description
1 polymer ?
#
loop_
_entity_poly.entity_id
_entity_poly.type
_entity_poly.pdbx_seq_one_letter_code
_entity_poly.pdbx_strand_id
1 'polypeptide(L)'
;DILLTRFNLGQARAADVLQQKQLWQSTIGDKATVIANIKRFEYQLASLSGQTINSLTLADKATFPLLPSKPDTGLSSELIKRRPDIYKAYLKIQAADQRIAAAIADRFPKISLSASFNSSTPDLQSLFNNWLATLAGNMVLPLIDGHIRVAEVERNKAIFSETVNQYGGVILNAIQEVETALVQEQQQSLLL
;
A
#
# COMPACT_ATOMS: atom_id res chain seq x y z
N ASP A 1 27.86 -36.29 -24.43
CA ASP A 1 28.61 -37.53 -24.83
C ASP A 1 29.83 -37.26 -25.67
N ILE A 2 29.90 -36.23 -26.49
CA ILE A 2 31.04 -35.89 -27.36
C ILE A 2 32.33 -35.70 -26.54
N LEU A 3 32.23 -35.05 -25.37
CA LEU A 3 33.39 -34.79 -24.54
C LEU A 3 33.94 -36.08 -23.87
N LEU A 4 33.07 -37.00 -23.52
CA LEU A 4 33.44 -38.34 -23.03
C LEU A 4 34.15 -39.17 -24.12
N THR A 5 33.68 -39.11 -25.37
CA THR A 5 34.32 -39.76 -26.51
C THR A 5 35.70 -39.19 -26.75
N ARG A 6 35.88 -37.84 -26.72
CA ARG A 6 37.18 -37.17 -26.84
C ARG A 6 38.14 -37.53 -25.73
N PHE A 7 37.62 -37.64 -24.48
CA PHE A 7 38.43 -38.07 -23.36
C PHE A 7 38.95 -39.51 -23.52
N ASN A 8 38.09 -40.42 -23.95
CA ASN A 8 38.50 -41.82 -24.22
C ASN A 8 39.52 -41.94 -25.38
N LEU A 9 39.51 -40.97 -26.31
CA LEU A 9 40.50 -40.85 -27.40
C LEU A 9 41.76 -40.07 -26.98
N GLY A 10 41.91 -39.69 -25.71
CA GLY A 10 43.02 -38.90 -25.23
C GLY A 10 43.06 -37.44 -25.67
N GLN A 11 41.93 -36.92 -26.24
CA GLN A 11 41.80 -35.57 -26.83
C GLN A 11 41.18 -34.54 -25.89
N ALA A 12 40.76 -34.94 -24.66
CA ALA A 12 40.18 -34.04 -23.65
C ALA A 12 40.72 -34.42 -22.27
N ARG A 13 40.71 -33.46 -21.34
CA ARG A 13 41.15 -33.67 -19.98
C ARG A 13 39.99 -34.18 -19.09
N ALA A 14 40.31 -34.99 -18.05
CA ALA A 14 39.31 -35.45 -17.09
C ALA A 14 38.57 -34.29 -16.40
N ALA A 15 39.28 -33.16 -16.16
CA ALA A 15 38.72 -31.96 -15.57
C ALA A 15 37.57 -31.38 -16.42
N ASP A 16 37.72 -31.37 -17.76
CA ASP A 16 36.70 -30.82 -18.68
C ASP A 16 35.43 -31.69 -18.64
N VAL A 17 35.59 -33.02 -18.56
CA VAL A 17 34.46 -33.96 -18.42
C VAL A 17 33.74 -33.76 -17.10
N LEU A 18 34.46 -33.60 -15.99
CA LEU A 18 33.89 -33.36 -14.67
C LEU A 18 33.14 -32.03 -14.59
N GLN A 19 33.74 -30.98 -15.17
CA GLN A 19 33.11 -29.66 -15.24
C GLN A 19 31.81 -29.71 -16.05
N GLN A 20 31.80 -30.37 -17.19
CA GLN A 20 30.59 -30.53 -18.00
C GLN A 20 29.52 -31.35 -17.28
N LYS A 21 29.93 -32.39 -16.55
CA LYS A 21 29.02 -33.20 -15.74
C LYS A 21 28.39 -32.38 -14.60
N GLN A 22 29.20 -31.52 -13.95
CA GLN A 22 28.71 -30.62 -12.91
C GLN A 22 27.70 -29.60 -13.47
N LEU A 23 28.02 -29.00 -14.63
CA LEU A 23 27.10 -28.08 -15.29
C LEU A 23 25.78 -28.77 -15.68
N TRP A 24 25.85 -30.00 -16.20
CA TRP A 24 24.66 -30.77 -16.54
C TRP A 24 23.81 -31.09 -15.29
N GLN A 25 24.43 -31.48 -14.18
CA GLN A 25 23.72 -31.72 -12.92
C GLN A 25 23.10 -30.46 -12.36
N SER A 26 23.79 -29.31 -12.43
CA SER A 26 23.25 -28.00 -12.05
C SER A 26 22.01 -27.67 -12.87
N THR A 27 22.08 -27.82 -14.19
CA THR A 27 20.96 -27.56 -15.09
C THR A 27 19.75 -28.45 -14.81
N ILE A 28 19.95 -29.71 -14.41
CA ILE A 28 18.87 -30.59 -13.94
C ILE A 28 18.24 -30.06 -12.67
N GLY A 29 19.04 -29.57 -11.73
CA GLY A 29 18.56 -28.91 -10.50
C GLY A 29 17.73 -27.67 -10.80
N ASP A 30 18.21 -26.81 -11.71
CA ASP A 30 17.50 -25.63 -12.16
C ASP A 30 16.15 -25.98 -12.82
N LYS A 31 16.15 -26.99 -13.68
CA LYS A 31 14.91 -27.51 -14.29
C LYS A 31 13.89 -27.95 -13.23
N ALA A 32 14.34 -28.69 -12.19
CA ALA A 32 13.45 -29.12 -11.12
C ALA A 32 12.85 -27.91 -10.37
N THR A 33 13.65 -26.87 -10.11
CA THR A 33 13.21 -25.63 -9.50
C THR A 33 12.16 -24.91 -10.35
N VAL A 34 12.39 -24.81 -11.66
CA VAL A 34 11.43 -24.22 -12.60
C VAL A 34 10.11 -24.97 -12.60
N ILE A 35 10.15 -26.31 -12.65
CA ILE A 35 8.93 -27.13 -12.61
C ILE A 35 8.17 -26.92 -11.30
N ALA A 36 8.88 -26.86 -10.16
CA ALA A 36 8.26 -26.58 -8.86
C ALA A 36 7.58 -25.20 -8.83
N ASN A 37 8.24 -24.17 -9.41
CA ASN A 37 7.68 -22.83 -9.52
C ASN A 37 6.42 -22.80 -10.42
N ILE A 38 6.43 -23.49 -11.55
CA ILE A 38 5.25 -23.61 -12.42
C ILE A 38 4.08 -24.20 -11.62
N LYS A 39 4.29 -25.31 -10.90
CA LYS A 39 3.24 -25.92 -10.09
C LYS A 39 2.74 -24.99 -8.98
N ARG A 40 3.64 -24.25 -8.35
CA ARG A 40 3.26 -23.24 -7.35
C ARG A 40 2.34 -22.17 -7.94
N PHE A 41 2.66 -21.65 -9.12
CA PHE A 41 1.83 -20.64 -9.79
C PHE A 41 0.49 -21.20 -10.27
N GLU A 42 0.45 -22.44 -10.76
CA GLU A 42 -0.81 -23.15 -11.08
C GLU A 42 -1.71 -23.24 -9.85
N TYR A 43 -1.15 -23.58 -8.68
CA TYR A 43 -1.90 -23.67 -7.43
C TYR A 43 -2.38 -22.31 -6.93
N GLN A 44 -1.56 -21.28 -7.07
CA GLN A 44 -1.98 -19.91 -6.76
C GLN A 44 -3.11 -19.44 -7.67
N LEU A 45 -3.03 -19.72 -8.97
CA LEU A 45 -4.07 -19.38 -9.92
C LEU A 45 -5.39 -20.11 -9.62
N ALA A 46 -5.33 -21.40 -9.31
CA ALA A 46 -6.50 -22.18 -8.91
C ALA A 46 -7.16 -21.56 -7.65
N SER A 47 -6.35 -21.22 -6.65
CA SER A 47 -6.84 -20.56 -5.43
C SER A 47 -7.50 -19.21 -5.71
N LEU A 48 -6.89 -18.36 -6.54
CA LEU A 48 -7.43 -17.06 -6.90
C LEU A 48 -8.71 -17.12 -7.73
N SER A 49 -8.86 -18.18 -8.56
CA SER A 49 -10.05 -18.42 -9.36
C SER A 49 -11.17 -19.15 -8.59
N GLY A 50 -10.94 -19.52 -7.32
CA GLY A 50 -11.89 -20.29 -6.52
C GLY A 50 -12.11 -21.72 -7.01
N GLN A 51 -11.16 -22.28 -7.80
CA GLN A 51 -11.22 -23.61 -8.36
C GLN A 51 -10.33 -24.59 -7.60
N THR A 52 -10.65 -25.87 -7.68
CA THR A 52 -9.73 -26.92 -7.20
C THR A 52 -8.61 -27.15 -8.22
N ILE A 53 -7.44 -27.58 -7.75
CA ILE A 53 -6.24 -27.82 -8.58
C ILE A 53 -6.54 -28.73 -9.79
N ASN A 54 -7.44 -29.69 -9.63
CA ASN A 54 -7.78 -30.66 -10.67
C ASN A 54 -8.79 -30.14 -11.70
N SER A 55 -9.44 -29.00 -11.44
CA SER A 55 -10.44 -28.40 -12.35
C SER A 55 -9.88 -27.25 -13.18
N LEU A 56 -8.63 -26.82 -12.91
CA LEU A 56 -7.98 -25.75 -13.65
C LEU A 56 -7.48 -26.28 -15.00
N THR A 57 -8.11 -25.87 -16.08
CA THR A 57 -7.64 -26.11 -17.45
C THR A 57 -6.84 -24.90 -17.92
N LEU A 58 -5.52 -25.07 -18.02
CA LEU A 58 -4.64 -24.08 -18.61
C LEU A 58 -4.50 -24.32 -20.11
N ALA A 59 -4.40 -23.25 -20.89
CA ALA A 59 -4.10 -23.35 -22.31
C ALA A 59 -2.69 -23.92 -22.52
N ASP A 60 -2.56 -24.95 -23.35
CA ASP A 60 -1.30 -25.69 -23.58
C ASP A 60 -0.19 -24.87 -24.23
N LYS A 61 -0.51 -23.72 -24.81
CA LYS A 61 0.45 -22.80 -25.46
C LYS A 61 0.12 -21.36 -25.10
N ALA A 62 0.85 -20.82 -24.14
CA ALA A 62 0.91 -19.38 -23.95
C ALA A 62 1.89 -18.81 -24.98
N THR A 63 1.39 -18.13 -26.00
CA THR A 63 2.21 -17.21 -26.80
C THR A 63 2.46 -15.97 -25.98
N PHE A 64 3.72 -15.54 -25.86
CA PHE A 64 4.03 -14.27 -25.21
C PHE A 64 3.27 -13.16 -25.94
N PRO A 65 2.50 -12.32 -25.25
CA PRO A 65 1.87 -11.17 -25.86
C PRO A 65 2.96 -10.23 -26.42
N LEU A 66 2.66 -9.59 -27.53
CA LEU A 66 3.52 -8.53 -28.04
C LEU A 66 3.63 -7.46 -26.96
N LEU A 67 4.87 -7.05 -26.66
CA LEU A 67 5.13 -5.97 -25.72
C LEU A 67 4.44 -4.69 -26.23
N PRO A 68 3.58 -4.03 -25.42
CA PRO A 68 3.02 -2.76 -25.81
C PRO A 68 4.14 -1.72 -26.01
N SER A 69 3.88 -0.73 -26.85
CA SER A 69 4.81 0.41 -26.99
C SER A 69 5.01 1.08 -25.62
N LYS A 70 6.26 1.48 -25.34
CA LYS A 70 6.57 2.21 -24.10
C LYS A 70 5.67 3.43 -23.99
N PRO A 71 5.09 3.69 -22.81
CA PRO A 71 4.42 4.95 -22.57
C PRO A 71 5.40 6.11 -22.72
N ASP A 72 4.93 7.24 -23.24
CA ASP A 72 5.76 8.44 -23.36
C ASP A 72 6.37 8.79 -21.99
N THR A 73 7.69 8.85 -21.94
CA THR A 73 8.44 9.14 -20.73
C THR A 73 8.32 10.63 -20.41
N GLY A 74 7.57 10.94 -19.41
CA GLY A 74 7.47 12.26 -18.82
C GLY A 74 6.63 12.15 -17.56
N LEU A 75 7.24 12.38 -16.40
CA LEU A 75 6.49 12.57 -15.15
C LEU A 75 5.73 13.89 -15.24
N SER A 76 4.57 13.89 -15.93
CA SER A 76 3.71 15.04 -15.87
C SER A 76 3.26 15.21 -14.42
N SER A 77 3.30 16.44 -13.92
CA SER A 77 2.81 16.78 -12.57
C SER A 77 1.35 16.31 -12.36
N GLU A 78 0.63 16.09 -13.44
CA GLU A 78 -0.74 15.56 -13.46
C GLU A 78 -0.82 14.08 -13.09
N LEU A 79 0.13 13.25 -13.54
CA LEU A 79 0.19 11.83 -13.16
C LEU A 79 0.49 11.66 -11.67
N ILE A 80 1.38 12.50 -11.13
CA ILE A 80 1.69 12.53 -9.70
C ILE A 80 0.43 12.86 -8.90
N LYS A 81 -0.35 13.86 -9.31
CA LYS A 81 -1.60 14.26 -8.63
C LYS A 81 -2.69 13.17 -8.67
N ARG A 82 -2.69 12.29 -9.66
CA ARG A 82 -3.67 11.19 -9.79
C ARG A 82 -3.37 10.01 -8.88
N ARG A 83 -2.17 9.92 -8.30
CA ARG A 83 -1.80 8.82 -7.39
C ARG A 83 -2.60 8.90 -6.09
N PRO A 84 -3.30 7.82 -5.68
CA PRO A 84 -4.12 7.83 -4.46
C PRO A 84 -3.31 8.02 -3.18
N ASP A 85 -2.05 7.56 -3.14
CA ASP A 85 -1.14 7.70 -2.00
C ASP A 85 -0.73 9.16 -1.78
N ILE A 86 -0.45 9.90 -2.84
CA ILE A 86 -0.15 11.33 -2.81
C ILE A 86 -1.39 12.13 -2.40
N TYR A 87 -2.56 11.79 -2.97
CA TYR A 87 -3.82 12.44 -2.59
C TYR A 87 -4.16 12.20 -1.11
N LYS A 88 -3.98 10.98 -0.63
CA LYS A 88 -4.11 10.64 0.80
C LYS A 88 -3.18 11.49 1.69
N ALA A 89 -1.90 11.64 1.29
CA ALA A 89 -0.94 12.43 2.03
C ALA A 89 -1.31 13.93 2.05
N TYR A 90 -1.83 14.45 0.94
CA TYR A 90 -2.38 15.81 0.86
C TYR A 90 -3.57 16.02 1.81
N LEU A 91 -4.52 15.08 1.84
CA LEU A 91 -5.66 15.16 2.76
C LEU A 91 -5.24 15.12 4.24
N LYS A 92 -4.13 14.44 4.56
CA LYS A 92 -3.56 14.47 5.91
C LYS A 92 -3.05 15.85 6.30
N ILE A 93 -2.47 16.62 5.36
CA ILE A 93 -2.05 18.02 5.61
C ILE A 93 -3.28 18.85 5.93
N GLN A 94 -4.36 18.75 5.15
CA GLN A 94 -5.59 19.46 5.42
C GLN A 94 -6.18 19.10 6.79
N ALA A 95 -6.17 17.82 7.16
CA ALA A 95 -6.64 17.37 8.47
C ALA A 95 -5.77 17.92 9.61
N ALA A 96 -4.45 18.02 9.43
CA ALA A 96 -3.55 18.60 10.42
C ALA A 96 -3.78 20.12 10.57
N ASP A 97 -4.04 20.83 9.48
CA ASP A 97 -4.42 22.25 9.51
C ASP A 97 -5.71 22.49 10.30
N GLN A 98 -6.74 21.67 10.05
CA GLN A 98 -8.01 21.76 10.80
C GLN A 98 -7.83 21.45 12.30
N ARG A 99 -6.86 20.61 12.67
CA ARG A 99 -6.52 20.36 14.08
C ARG A 99 -5.89 21.57 14.75
N ILE A 100 -5.08 22.36 14.02
CA ILE A 100 -4.57 23.65 14.54
C ILE A 100 -5.75 24.59 14.80
N ALA A 101 -6.67 24.70 13.85
CA ALA A 101 -7.85 25.55 14.00
C ALA A 101 -8.71 25.11 15.20
N ALA A 102 -8.90 23.80 15.39
CA ALA A 102 -9.62 23.26 16.55
C ALA A 102 -8.90 23.56 17.89
N ALA A 103 -7.56 23.41 17.91
CA ALA A 103 -6.76 23.74 19.12
C ALA A 103 -6.81 25.24 19.46
N ILE A 104 -6.85 26.11 18.45
CA ILE A 104 -7.06 27.55 18.64
C ILE A 104 -8.48 27.82 19.17
N ALA A 105 -9.49 27.18 18.61
CA ALA A 105 -10.89 27.32 19.02
C ALA A 105 -11.11 26.85 20.48
N ASP A 106 -10.36 25.86 20.96
CA ASP A 106 -10.40 25.39 22.34
C ASP A 106 -9.97 26.43 23.39
N ARG A 107 -9.36 27.52 22.97
CA ARG A 107 -8.99 28.65 23.83
C ARG A 107 -10.16 29.59 24.10
N PHE A 108 -11.22 29.49 23.32
CA PHE A 108 -12.44 30.31 23.45
C PHE A 108 -13.51 29.62 24.27
N PRO A 109 -14.55 30.38 24.74
CA PRO A 109 -15.68 29.80 25.45
C PRO A 109 -16.38 28.72 24.62
N LYS A 110 -16.58 27.56 25.21
CA LYS A 110 -17.42 26.49 24.63
C LYS A 110 -18.86 26.69 25.06
N ILE A 111 -19.74 26.86 24.10
CA ILE A 111 -21.19 26.95 24.35
C ILE A 111 -21.80 25.63 23.88
N SER A 112 -22.50 24.95 24.77
CA SER A 112 -23.26 23.73 24.44
C SER A 112 -24.74 23.92 24.80
N LEU A 113 -25.60 23.47 23.90
CA LEU A 113 -27.03 23.42 24.11
C LEU A 113 -27.46 21.96 24.14
N SER A 114 -28.17 21.56 25.20
CA SER A 114 -28.73 20.22 25.31
C SER A 114 -30.23 20.30 25.44
N ALA A 115 -30.94 19.43 24.72
CA ALA A 115 -32.34 19.22 24.84
C ALA A 115 -32.59 17.72 25.20
N SER A 116 -33.34 17.44 26.21
CA SER A 116 -33.74 16.09 26.56
C SER A 116 -35.25 16.01 26.75
N PHE A 117 -35.78 14.90 26.31
CA PHE A 117 -37.20 14.56 26.49
C PHE A 117 -37.25 13.22 27.20
N ASN A 118 -37.78 13.21 28.41
CA ASN A 118 -37.87 12.03 29.27
C ASN A 118 -39.32 11.77 29.61
N SER A 119 -39.75 10.53 29.48
CA SER A 119 -41.02 10.06 29.98
C SER A 119 -40.77 8.85 30.89
N SER A 120 -41.31 8.84 32.07
CA SER A 120 -41.18 7.73 33.02
C SER A 120 -42.59 7.31 33.48
N THR A 121 -42.99 6.11 33.05
CA THR A 121 -44.30 5.55 33.36
C THR A 121 -44.21 4.04 33.43
N PRO A 122 -44.94 3.38 34.33
CA PRO A 122 -45.03 1.91 34.42
C PRO A 122 -45.82 1.30 33.24
N ASP A 123 -46.72 2.08 32.59
CA ASP A 123 -47.62 1.60 31.54
C ASP A 123 -47.38 2.28 30.20
N LEU A 124 -47.35 1.49 29.12
CA LEU A 124 -47.16 1.98 27.76
C LEU A 124 -48.27 2.95 27.31
N GLN A 125 -49.50 2.80 27.84
CA GLN A 125 -50.63 3.67 27.45
C GLN A 125 -50.50 5.10 28.01
N SER A 126 -49.74 5.30 29.08
CA SER A 126 -49.51 6.59 29.72
C SER A 126 -48.17 7.25 29.36
N LEU A 127 -47.45 6.68 28.37
CA LEU A 127 -46.09 7.12 27.99
C LEU A 127 -46.03 8.61 27.60
N PHE A 128 -47.10 9.16 27.03
CA PHE A 128 -47.20 10.57 26.61
C PHE A 128 -47.92 11.46 27.62
N ASN A 129 -48.41 10.92 28.72
CA ASN A 129 -49.16 11.70 29.74
C ASN A 129 -48.24 12.31 30.81
N ASN A 130 -47.08 11.68 31.05
CA ASN A 130 -46.05 12.12 32.01
C ASN A 130 -44.72 12.31 31.30
N TRP A 131 -44.51 13.48 30.74
CA TRP A 131 -43.25 13.81 30.07
C TRP A 131 -42.62 15.08 30.65
N LEU A 132 -41.28 15.12 30.61
CA LEU A 132 -40.48 16.26 30.98
C LEU A 132 -39.57 16.62 29.82
N ALA A 133 -39.71 17.84 29.31
CA ALA A 133 -38.80 18.42 28.36
C ALA A 133 -37.83 19.37 29.10
N THR A 134 -36.55 19.14 28.95
CA THR A 134 -35.52 19.99 29.53
C THR A 134 -34.67 20.57 28.44
N LEU A 135 -34.52 21.90 28.40
CA LEU A 135 -33.57 22.63 27.56
C LEU A 135 -32.52 23.29 28.47
N ALA A 136 -31.26 22.96 28.30
CA ALA A 136 -30.17 23.51 29.09
C ALA A 136 -29.08 24.08 28.21
N GLY A 137 -28.64 25.30 28.48
CA GLY A 137 -27.44 25.93 27.89
C GLY A 137 -26.30 25.89 28.91
N ASN A 138 -25.10 25.48 28.46
CA ASN A 138 -23.90 25.50 29.29
C ASN A 138 -22.79 26.23 28.55
N MET A 139 -22.08 27.12 29.24
CA MET A 139 -20.92 27.86 28.74
C MET A 139 -19.72 27.60 29.67
N VAL A 140 -18.64 27.09 29.06
CA VAL A 140 -17.38 26.82 29.77
C VAL A 140 -16.25 27.61 29.16
N LEU A 141 -15.61 28.46 29.97
CA LEU A 141 -14.45 29.27 29.57
C LEU A 141 -13.26 28.87 30.47
N PRO A 142 -12.13 28.38 29.89
CA PRO A 142 -10.91 28.16 30.65
C PRO A 142 -10.22 29.50 30.92
N LEU A 143 -10.19 29.94 32.20
CA LEU A 143 -9.55 31.19 32.61
C LEU A 143 -8.07 31.01 32.96
N ILE A 144 -7.73 29.91 33.62
CA ILE A 144 -6.36 29.56 34.04
C ILE A 144 -6.13 28.09 33.75
N ASP A 145 -5.21 27.79 32.83
CA ASP A 145 -4.90 26.43 32.39
C ASP A 145 -3.40 26.08 32.38
N GLY A 146 -2.55 26.97 32.98
CA GLY A 146 -1.10 26.73 33.00
C GLY A 146 -0.45 26.69 31.62
N HIS A 147 -1.00 27.34 30.61
CA HIS A 147 -0.53 27.40 29.21
C HIS A 147 -0.73 26.06 28.44
N ILE A 148 -1.48 25.10 28.98
CA ILE A 148 -1.70 23.81 28.32
C ILE A 148 -2.29 24.00 26.92
N ARG A 149 -3.25 24.88 26.74
CA ARG A 149 -3.88 25.12 25.42
C ARG A 149 -2.96 25.84 24.44
N VAL A 150 -2.06 26.68 24.91
CA VAL A 150 -1.02 27.30 24.05
C VAL A 150 -0.05 26.22 23.59
N ALA A 151 0.43 25.39 24.50
CA ALA A 151 1.31 24.27 24.16
C ALA A 151 0.65 23.28 23.19
N GLU A 152 -0.68 23.04 23.32
CA GLU A 152 -1.42 22.19 22.40
C GLU A 152 -1.48 22.78 20.98
N VAL A 153 -1.62 24.09 20.83
CA VAL A 153 -1.53 24.75 19.51
C VAL A 153 -0.14 24.55 18.91
N GLU A 154 0.92 24.79 19.69
CA GLU A 154 2.30 24.58 19.21
C GLU A 154 2.57 23.13 18.86
N ARG A 155 2.07 22.18 19.63
CA ARG A 155 2.14 20.77 19.31
C ARG A 155 1.48 20.46 17.96
N ASN A 156 0.26 20.97 17.71
CA ASN A 156 -0.44 20.75 16.44
C ASN A 156 0.28 21.43 15.26
N LYS A 157 0.91 22.58 15.45
CA LYS A 157 1.77 23.22 14.42
C LYS A 157 2.99 22.35 14.08
N ALA A 158 3.63 21.75 15.09
CA ALA A 158 4.74 20.83 14.86
C ALA A 158 4.30 19.59 14.09
N ILE A 159 3.15 19.01 14.42
CA ILE A 159 2.53 17.90 13.69
C ILE A 159 2.19 18.27 12.23
N PHE A 160 1.71 19.50 12.01
CA PHE A 160 1.48 20.00 10.67
C PHE A 160 2.78 20.04 9.85
N SER A 161 3.86 20.61 10.41
CA SER A 161 5.17 20.64 9.75
C SER A 161 5.71 19.24 9.46
N GLU A 162 5.56 18.30 10.39
CA GLU A 162 5.90 16.89 10.18
C GLU A 162 5.11 16.29 9.01
N THR A 163 3.79 16.55 8.97
CA THR A 163 2.90 16.00 7.91
C THR A 163 3.27 16.57 6.53
N VAL A 164 3.69 17.84 6.44
CA VAL A 164 4.19 18.47 5.20
C VAL A 164 5.47 17.77 4.74
N ASN A 165 6.42 17.49 5.65
CA ASN A 165 7.64 16.78 5.31
C ASN A 165 7.37 15.34 4.87
N GLN A 166 6.44 14.64 5.53
CA GLN A 166 5.99 13.31 5.11
C GLN A 166 5.38 13.31 3.71
N TYR A 167 4.59 14.33 3.36
CA TYR A 167 4.06 14.51 2.01
C TYR A 167 5.16 14.64 0.97
N GLY A 168 6.18 15.47 1.25
CA GLY A 168 7.38 15.58 0.41
C GLY A 168 8.05 14.21 0.18
N GLY A 169 8.21 13.43 1.25
CA GLY A 169 8.76 12.07 1.17
C GLY A 169 7.93 11.13 0.28
N VAL A 170 6.60 11.19 0.37
CA VAL A 170 5.71 10.39 -0.49
C VAL A 170 5.90 10.75 -1.97
N ILE A 171 6.04 12.05 -2.30
CA ILE A 171 6.28 12.48 -3.68
C ILE A 171 7.63 11.97 -4.19
N LEU A 172 8.70 12.10 -3.40
CA LEU A 172 10.04 11.63 -3.79
C LEU A 172 10.06 10.12 -4.00
N ASN A 173 9.41 9.37 -3.13
CA ASN A 173 9.28 7.91 -3.30
C ASN A 173 8.50 7.56 -4.57
N ALA A 174 7.43 8.27 -4.87
CA ALA A 174 6.65 8.06 -6.08
C ALA A 174 7.47 8.30 -7.36
N ILE A 175 8.32 9.34 -7.36
CA ILE A 175 9.25 9.61 -8.47
C ILE A 175 10.27 8.49 -8.59
N GLN A 176 10.88 8.08 -7.47
CA GLN A 176 11.85 6.99 -7.44
C GLN A 176 11.26 5.68 -7.97
N GLU A 177 10.03 5.33 -7.58
CA GLU A 177 9.35 4.12 -8.07
C GLU A 177 9.21 4.12 -9.59
N VAL A 178 8.78 5.24 -10.18
CA VAL A 178 8.61 5.35 -11.63
C VAL A 178 9.96 5.26 -12.35
N GLU A 179 10.97 6.00 -11.90
CA GLU A 179 12.31 5.95 -12.49
C GLU A 179 12.92 4.55 -12.40
N THR A 180 12.78 3.90 -11.25
CA THR A 180 13.25 2.53 -11.06
C THR A 180 12.55 1.56 -12.01
N ALA A 181 11.22 1.67 -12.16
CA ALA A 181 10.46 0.82 -13.07
C ALA A 181 10.85 1.01 -14.52
N LEU A 182 11.10 2.27 -14.97
CA LEU A 182 11.54 2.57 -16.33
C LEU A 182 12.92 1.99 -16.60
N VAL A 183 13.86 2.11 -15.66
CA VAL A 183 15.20 1.52 -15.79
C VAL A 183 15.11 -0.01 -15.85
N GLN A 184 14.32 -0.63 -14.98
CA GLN A 184 14.14 -2.08 -14.99
C GLN A 184 13.53 -2.57 -16.30
N GLU A 185 12.50 -1.91 -16.81
CA GLU A 185 11.87 -2.24 -18.08
C GLU A 185 12.88 -2.13 -19.23
N GLN A 186 13.70 -1.06 -19.25
CA GLN A 186 14.74 -0.89 -20.26
C GLN A 186 15.78 -2.01 -20.21
N GLN A 187 16.23 -2.40 -19.02
CA GLN A 187 17.21 -3.48 -18.89
C GLN A 187 16.63 -4.85 -19.26
N GLN A 188 15.38 -5.12 -18.88
CA GLN A 188 14.73 -6.38 -19.24
C GLN A 188 14.45 -6.50 -20.74
N SER A 189 14.15 -5.39 -21.41
CA SER A 189 13.95 -5.41 -22.87
C SER A 189 15.24 -5.70 -23.66
N LEU A 190 16.42 -5.57 -23.05
CA LEU A 190 17.71 -5.95 -23.65
C LEU A 190 18.03 -7.43 -23.47
N LEU A 191 17.34 -8.13 -22.59
CA LEU A 191 17.54 -9.57 -22.31
C LEU A 191 16.62 -10.47 -23.14
N LEU A 192 15.63 -9.91 -23.82
CA LEU A 192 14.69 -10.60 -24.71
C LEU A 192 15.15 -10.53 -26.15
#